data_dec036ace109f7433adff479d8d9880f
#
_entry.id   dec036ace109f7433adff479d8d9880f
#
_cell.length_a   1.000
_cell.length_b   1.000
_cell.length_c   1.000
_cell.angle_alpha   90.00
_cell.angle_beta   90.00
_cell.angle_gamma   90.00
#
_symmetry.space_group_name_H-M   'P 1'
#
loop_
_entity.id
_entity.type
_entity.pdbx_description
1 polymer ?
#
loop_
_entity_poly.entity_id
_entity_poly.type
_entity_poly.pdbx_seq_one_letter_code
_entity_poly.pdbx_strand_id
1 'polypeptide(L)'
;MKIVVDAFGGDYAPDEILMGCAMALETRADLNLVITGDEKVVTDQLTAYNTDLNRVEIVHAPDIISNSEHPVSAVRNKLNSSLVKAFDLLRTREDISAFVGAGSTGATLAGATLRLGRIDGVSRPALAPILPTKTGKNVLLIDCGANMDSKPINLVHFAQMGSEYMKAMGYDNPRVALLNVGVEEGKGNDLTKEVFNMLKECGVNFIGNMEAREVLSGNADIVVCDGFAGNILLKATEGAALFMMGEVKKAIKSGFWSKVGALFQKRAFKQLKKTMNYNEAGGAPFLGVKKVVVKSHGDSKAKTICNSIMQAANLVDKDMVGRIKDSVAKYTQPEA
;
A
#
# COMPACT_ATOMS: atom_id res chain seq x y z
N MET A 1 -20.84 1.40 5.06
CA MET A 1 -19.40 1.48 5.43
C MET A 1 -18.93 2.92 5.31
N LYS A 2 -18.05 3.42 6.23
CA LYS A 2 -17.53 4.79 6.18
C LYS A 2 -16.00 4.80 6.17
N ILE A 3 -15.40 5.51 5.20
CA ILE A 3 -13.94 5.62 5.00
C ILE A 3 -13.55 7.09 5.06
N VAL A 4 -12.47 7.43 5.81
CA VAL A 4 -11.92 8.78 5.81
C VAL A 4 -10.83 8.92 4.74
N VAL A 5 -10.88 10.03 3.99
CA VAL A 5 -9.93 10.35 2.91
C VAL A 5 -9.26 11.69 3.19
N ASP A 6 -7.92 11.71 3.16
CA ASP A 6 -7.12 12.93 3.16
C ASP A 6 -7.13 13.55 1.75
N ALA A 7 -7.91 14.62 1.56
CA ALA A 7 -8.09 15.24 0.24
C ALA A 7 -6.90 16.08 -0.22
N PHE A 8 -6.00 16.48 0.67
CA PHE A 8 -4.91 17.42 0.36
C PHE A 8 -3.52 16.79 0.38
N GLY A 9 -3.44 15.46 0.45
CA GLY A 9 -2.20 14.70 0.33
C GLY A 9 -1.97 14.19 -1.10
N GLY A 10 -0.78 14.43 -1.66
CA GLY A 10 -0.38 13.97 -2.99
C GLY A 10 -0.09 15.09 -3.98
N ASP A 11 0.55 14.74 -5.10
CA ASP A 11 1.06 15.70 -6.09
C ASP A 11 -0.05 16.37 -6.92
N TYR A 12 -1.21 15.72 -7.01
CA TYR A 12 -2.40 16.18 -7.75
C TYR A 12 -3.59 16.43 -6.84
N ALA A 13 -3.34 16.64 -5.55
CA ALA A 13 -4.38 17.03 -4.59
C ALA A 13 -4.80 18.50 -4.83
N PRO A 14 -6.07 18.85 -4.60
CA PRO A 14 -7.16 17.97 -4.22
C PRO A 14 -7.89 17.33 -5.40
N ASP A 15 -7.68 17.79 -6.65
CA ASP A 15 -8.51 17.51 -7.81
C ASP A 15 -8.66 16.00 -8.09
N GLU A 16 -7.54 15.29 -8.25
CA GLU A 16 -7.54 13.87 -8.55
C GLU A 16 -8.02 13.04 -7.35
N ILE A 17 -7.82 13.51 -6.13
CA ILE A 17 -8.30 12.84 -4.94
C ILE A 17 -9.84 12.90 -4.88
N LEU A 18 -10.41 14.09 -5.05
CA LEU A 18 -11.86 14.29 -4.99
C LEU A 18 -12.58 13.63 -6.18
N MET A 19 -11.99 13.67 -7.38
CA MET A 19 -12.52 12.91 -8.52
C MET A 19 -12.51 11.39 -8.23
N GLY A 20 -11.45 10.87 -7.60
CA GLY A 20 -11.38 9.46 -7.18
C GLY A 20 -12.44 9.11 -6.13
N CYS A 21 -12.73 10.03 -5.21
CA CYS A 21 -13.82 9.89 -4.22
C CYS A 21 -15.19 9.80 -4.92
N ALA A 22 -15.47 10.68 -5.88
CA ALA A 22 -16.72 10.65 -6.66
C ALA A 22 -16.88 9.31 -7.39
N MET A 23 -15.83 8.83 -8.09
CA MET A 23 -15.84 7.53 -8.77
C MET A 23 -16.07 6.36 -7.81
N ALA A 24 -15.51 6.40 -6.60
CA ALA A 24 -15.69 5.35 -5.61
C ALA A 24 -17.14 5.30 -5.09
N LEU A 25 -17.76 6.46 -4.85
CA LEU A 25 -19.17 6.56 -4.47
C LEU A 25 -20.12 6.03 -5.56
N GLU A 26 -19.81 6.27 -6.84
CA GLU A 26 -20.55 5.70 -7.96
C GLU A 26 -20.41 4.17 -8.04
N THR A 27 -19.20 3.66 -7.71
CA THR A 27 -18.88 2.23 -7.84
C THR A 27 -19.51 1.39 -6.74
N ARG A 28 -19.69 1.95 -5.52
CA ARG A 28 -20.16 1.20 -4.35
C ARG A 28 -21.27 1.94 -3.60
N ALA A 29 -22.48 1.40 -3.63
CA ALA A 29 -23.69 2.06 -3.12
C ALA A 29 -23.74 2.22 -1.60
N ASP A 30 -23.19 1.28 -0.82
CA ASP A 30 -23.15 1.32 0.65
C ASP A 30 -21.95 2.11 1.23
N LEU A 31 -21.09 2.68 0.36
CA LEU A 31 -19.95 3.48 0.77
C LEU A 31 -20.38 4.90 1.13
N ASN A 32 -19.88 5.40 2.24
CA ASN A 32 -19.91 6.81 2.64
C ASN A 32 -18.48 7.29 2.87
N LEU A 33 -18.20 8.55 2.61
CA LEU A 33 -16.88 9.13 2.79
C LEU A 33 -16.90 10.24 3.84
N VAL A 34 -15.83 10.30 4.64
CA VAL A 34 -15.46 11.48 5.43
C VAL A 34 -14.26 12.10 4.75
N ILE A 35 -14.35 13.33 4.30
CA ILE A 35 -13.27 13.99 3.55
C ILE A 35 -12.69 15.11 4.39
N THR A 36 -11.39 15.04 4.67
CA THR A 36 -10.67 16.07 5.42
C THR A 36 -9.93 17.01 4.48
N GLY A 37 -10.14 18.33 4.66
CA GLY A 37 -9.51 19.35 3.82
C GLY A 37 -10.21 20.70 3.92
N ASP A 38 -9.91 21.62 3.01
CA ASP A 38 -10.64 22.89 2.92
C ASP A 38 -12.10 22.64 2.49
N GLU A 39 -13.03 22.96 3.39
CA GLU A 39 -14.46 22.65 3.22
C GLU A 39 -15.04 23.25 1.94
N LYS A 40 -14.66 24.51 1.63
CA LYS A 40 -15.17 25.20 0.44
C LYS A 40 -14.67 24.52 -0.83
N VAL A 41 -13.39 24.24 -0.90
CA VAL A 41 -12.76 23.59 -2.06
C VAL A 41 -13.36 22.20 -2.28
N VAL A 42 -13.50 21.39 -1.22
CA VAL A 42 -14.08 20.05 -1.29
C VAL A 42 -15.54 20.12 -1.76
N THR A 43 -16.35 21.02 -1.19
CA THR A 43 -17.77 21.16 -1.58
C THR A 43 -17.93 21.60 -3.02
N ASP A 44 -17.20 22.64 -3.44
CA ASP A 44 -17.30 23.19 -4.79
C ASP A 44 -16.93 22.13 -5.85
N GLN A 45 -15.85 21.37 -5.63
CA GLN A 45 -15.40 20.34 -6.58
C GLN A 45 -16.33 19.12 -6.63
N LEU A 46 -16.76 18.58 -5.48
CA LEU A 46 -17.68 17.45 -5.47
C LEU A 46 -19.03 17.81 -6.10
N THR A 47 -19.49 19.03 -5.91
CA THR A 47 -20.69 19.55 -6.59
C THR A 47 -20.49 19.60 -8.10
N ALA A 48 -19.34 20.09 -8.58
CA ALA A 48 -19.00 20.11 -10.00
C ALA A 48 -18.92 18.71 -10.64
N TYR A 49 -18.58 17.67 -9.84
CA TYR A 49 -18.58 16.27 -10.26
C TYR A 49 -19.95 15.59 -10.15
N ASN A 50 -21.03 16.32 -9.80
CA ASN A 50 -22.38 15.79 -9.54
C ASN A 50 -22.39 14.65 -8.49
N THR A 51 -21.53 14.73 -7.48
CA THR A 51 -21.44 13.73 -6.42
C THR A 51 -22.64 13.85 -5.47
N ASP A 52 -23.18 12.69 -5.02
CA ASP A 52 -24.22 12.67 -3.98
C ASP A 52 -23.64 13.08 -2.62
N LEU A 53 -23.81 14.35 -2.27
CA LEU A 53 -23.28 14.93 -1.02
C LEU A 53 -23.95 14.37 0.24
N ASN A 54 -25.11 13.68 0.15
CA ASN A 54 -25.71 13.02 1.31
C ASN A 54 -24.86 11.85 1.82
N ARG A 55 -23.93 11.37 1.00
CA ARG A 55 -22.99 10.29 1.32
C ARG A 55 -21.59 10.80 1.68
N VAL A 56 -21.42 12.10 1.81
CA VAL A 56 -20.15 12.76 2.11
C VAL A 56 -20.28 13.64 3.34
N GLU A 57 -19.43 13.39 4.31
CA GLU A 57 -19.20 14.27 5.46
C GLU A 57 -17.88 15.01 5.23
N ILE A 58 -17.91 16.34 5.31
CA ILE A 58 -16.70 17.16 5.12
C ILE A 58 -16.23 17.65 6.48
N VAL A 59 -14.93 17.46 6.77
CA VAL A 59 -14.30 17.96 8.00
C VAL A 59 -13.24 18.98 7.62
N HIS A 60 -13.48 20.23 7.93
CA HIS A 60 -12.58 21.34 7.61
C HIS A 60 -11.20 21.16 8.25
N ALA A 61 -10.15 21.20 7.41
CA ALA A 61 -8.75 21.08 7.79
C ALA A 61 -7.90 22.00 6.90
N PRO A 62 -7.51 23.19 7.42
CA PRO A 62 -6.83 24.21 6.61
C PRO A 62 -5.36 23.92 6.34
N ASP A 63 -4.72 23.07 7.17
CA ASP A 63 -3.28 22.84 7.08
C ASP A 63 -2.96 21.58 6.25
N ILE A 64 -1.80 21.61 5.59
CA ILE A 64 -1.27 20.50 4.79
C ILE A 64 0.11 20.12 5.32
N ILE A 65 0.41 18.82 5.37
CA ILE A 65 1.76 18.31 5.62
C ILE A 65 2.43 18.05 4.27
N SER A 66 3.49 18.80 3.99
CA SER A 66 4.26 18.64 2.75
C SER A 66 5.24 17.46 2.79
N ASN A 67 5.70 17.00 1.62
CA ASN A 67 6.69 15.94 1.51
C ASN A 67 8.08 16.32 2.03
N SER A 68 8.38 17.63 2.17
CA SER A 68 9.65 18.15 2.66
C SER A 68 9.72 18.28 4.18
N GLU A 69 8.61 18.15 4.88
CA GLU A 69 8.56 18.27 6.33
C GLU A 69 9.00 16.99 7.04
N HIS A 70 9.62 17.15 8.21
CA HIS A 70 9.98 16.00 9.04
C HIS A 70 8.69 15.31 9.55
N PRO A 71 8.43 14.05 9.17
CA PRO A 71 7.13 13.40 9.33
C PRO A 71 6.59 13.41 10.76
N VAL A 72 7.40 13.00 11.73
CA VAL A 72 7.01 12.89 13.14
C VAL A 72 6.71 14.27 13.73
N SER A 73 7.53 15.27 13.42
CA SER A 73 7.32 16.65 13.89
C SER A 73 6.06 17.25 13.30
N ALA A 74 5.84 17.08 11.99
CA ALA A 74 4.65 17.58 11.30
C ALA A 74 3.36 16.98 11.88
N VAL A 75 3.30 15.66 12.09
CA VAL A 75 2.13 14.97 12.68
C VAL A 75 1.87 15.38 14.13
N ARG A 76 2.91 15.76 14.89
CA ARG A 76 2.75 16.22 16.28
C ARG A 76 2.28 17.67 16.36
N ASN A 77 2.74 18.54 15.46
CA ASN A 77 2.57 19.98 15.58
C ASN A 77 1.44 20.54 14.71
N LYS A 78 1.15 19.94 13.54
CA LYS A 78 0.09 20.39 12.63
C LYS A 78 -1.24 19.69 12.90
N LEU A 79 -1.84 19.95 14.05
CA LEU A 79 -3.07 19.29 14.51
C LEU A 79 -4.28 19.57 13.61
N ASN A 80 -4.27 20.68 12.88
CA ASN A 80 -5.32 21.05 11.94
C ASN A 80 -5.06 20.60 10.50
N SER A 81 -4.00 19.80 10.25
CA SER A 81 -3.77 19.26 8.92
C SER A 81 -4.80 18.19 8.55
N SER A 82 -5.09 18.11 7.24
CA SER A 82 -6.05 17.13 6.70
C SER A 82 -5.69 15.70 7.10
N LEU A 83 -4.40 15.33 7.04
CA LEU A 83 -3.90 14.02 7.45
C LEU A 83 -4.11 13.76 8.95
N VAL A 84 -3.76 14.69 9.84
CA VAL A 84 -3.86 14.48 11.29
C VAL A 84 -5.31 14.39 11.71
N LYS A 85 -6.19 15.28 11.21
CA LYS A 85 -7.63 15.21 11.46
C LYS A 85 -8.22 13.88 10.97
N ALA A 86 -7.81 13.39 9.80
CA ALA A 86 -8.26 12.10 9.31
C ALA A 86 -7.89 10.95 10.25
N PHE A 87 -6.65 10.91 10.77
CA PHE A 87 -6.24 9.88 11.74
C PHE A 87 -6.93 10.04 13.10
N ASP A 88 -7.16 11.25 13.57
CA ASP A 88 -7.87 11.48 14.83
C ASP A 88 -9.35 11.05 14.72
N LEU A 89 -10.02 11.33 13.61
CA LEU A 89 -11.36 10.82 13.30
C LEU A 89 -11.37 9.29 13.23
N LEU A 90 -10.41 8.69 12.51
CA LEU A 90 -10.30 7.25 12.40
C LEU A 90 -10.14 6.59 13.77
N ARG A 91 -9.38 7.20 14.68
CA ARG A 91 -9.15 6.70 16.04
C ARG A 91 -10.37 6.82 16.94
N THR A 92 -11.07 7.97 16.90
CA THR A 92 -12.09 8.32 17.89
C THR A 92 -13.50 7.91 17.50
N ARG A 93 -13.75 7.70 16.21
CA ARG A 93 -15.07 7.34 15.68
C ARG A 93 -15.13 5.87 15.29
N GLU A 94 -16.04 5.12 15.90
CA GLU A 94 -16.23 3.70 15.62
C GLU A 94 -16.87 3.44 14.25
N ASP A 95 -17.67 4.38 13.74
CA ASP A 95 -18.34 4.29 12.45
C ASP A 95 -17.38 4.44 11.25
N ILE A 96 -16.14 4.94 11.48
CA ILE A 96 -15.10 5.05 10.44
C ILE A 96 -14.17 3.83 10.50
N SER A 97 -14.11 3.06 9.42
CA SER A 97 -13.42 1.77 9.39
C SER A 97 -12.02 1.82 8.73
N ALA A 98 -11.77 2.80 7.86
CA ALA A 98 -10.52 2.88 7.11
C ALA A 98 -10.10 4.32 6.80
N PHE A 99 -8.80 4.48 6.50
CA PHE A 99 -8.17 5.69 5.98
C PHE A 99 -7.58 5.45 4.58
N VAL A 100 -7.73 6.43 3.70
CA VAL A 100 -7.04 6.49 2.40
C VAL A 100 -6.39 7.87 2.22
N GLY A 101 -5.15 7.90 1.77
CA GLY A 101 -4.44 9.14 1.46
C GLY A 101 -3.28 8.95 0.51
N ALA A 102 -2.90 10.00 -0.22
CA ALA A 102 -1.77 9.99 -1.18
C ALA A 102 -0.58 10.86 -0.72
N GLY A 103 -0.65 11.47 0.46
CA GLY A 103 0.39 12.32 1.02
C GLY A 103 1.72 11.59 1.32
N SER A 104 2.61 12.24 2.07
CA SER A 104 3.92 11.68 2.45
C SER A 104 3.79 10.31 3.13
N THR A 105 4.57 9.32 2.66
CA THR A 105 4.61 7.97 3.27
C THR A 105 5.05 8.03 4.73
N GLY A 106 6.06 8.85 5.03
CA GLY A 106 6.54 9.05 6.40
C GLY A 106 5.49 9.69 7.31
N ALA A 107 4.74 10.69 6.82
CA ALA A 107 3.68 11.33 7.60
C ALA A 107 2.50 10.36 7.81
N THR A 108 2.13 9.58 6.80
CA THR A 108 1.09 8.54 6.92
C THR A 108 1.50 7.46 7.94
N LEU A 109 2.75 6.98 7.90
CA LEU A 109 3.28 6.03 8.89
C LEU A 109 3.28 6.63 10.31
N ALA A 110 3.71 7.89 10.44
CA ALA A 110 3.70 8.59 11.73
C ALA A 110 2.27 8.75 12.27
N GLY A 111 1.31 9.13 11.42
CA GLY A 111 -0.11 9.19 11.75
C GLY A 111 -0.67 7.84 12.18
N ALA A 112 -0.43 6.81 11.39
CA ALA A 112 -0.87 5.44 11.68
C ALA A 112 -0.28 4.89 12.98
N THR A 113 0.99 5.23 13.30
CA THR A 113 1.67 4.73 14.51
C THR A 113 1.34 5.54 15.75
N LEU A 114 1.40 6.89 15.65
CA LEU A 114 1.31 7.79 16.81
C LEU A 114 -0.13 8.18 17.16
N ARG A 115 -1.01 8.27 16.14
CA ARG A 115 -2.41 8.69 16.34
C ARG A 115 -3.35 7.49 16.43
N LEU A 116 -3.25 6.52 15.50
CA LEU A 116 -4.14 5.37 15.48
C LEU A 116 -3.66 4.24 16.42
N GLY A 117 -2.38 3.89 16.35
CA GLY A 117 -1.78 2.82 17.13
C GLY A 117 -1.71 1.49 16.39
N ARG A 118 -0.94 0.56 16.97
CA ARG A 118 -0.70 -0.79 16.43
C ARG A 118 -1.67 -1.81 16.99
N ILE A 119 -1.91 -2.89 16.25
CA ILE A 119 -2.58 -4.08 16.76
C ILE A 119 -1.75 -4.64 17.92
N ASP A 120 -2.43 -5.06 18.99
CA ASP A 120 -1.77 -5.62 20.17
C ASP A 120 -1.01 -6.90 19.76
N GLY A 121 0.23 -7.03 20.22
CA GLY A 121 1.16 -8.09 19.82
C GLY A 121 2.00 -7.77 18.57
N VAL A 122 1.59 -6.85 17.70
CA VAL A 122 2.39 -6.45 16.53
C VAL A 122 3.51 -5.52 16.94
N SER A 123 4.75 -5.93 16.65
CA SER A 123 5.97 -5.16 17.00
C SER A 123 6.10 -3.87 16.20
N ARG A 124 5.84 -3.91 14.88
CA ARG A 124 5.91 -2.78 13.94
C ARG A 124 4.87 -2.92 12.83
N PRO A 125 4.21 -1.85 12.39
CA PRO A 125 3.44 -1.88 11.15
C PRO A 125 4.38 -1.93 9.95
N ALA A 126 3.91 -2.48 8.83
CA ALA A 126 4.67 -2.60 7.60
C ALA A 126 3.89 -2.07 6.40
N LEU A 127 4.59 -1.45 5.45
CA LEU A 127 4.03 -1.04 4.15
C LEU A 127 4.14 -2.21 3.18
N ALA A 128 3.01 -2.63 2.60
CA ALA A 128 2.92 -3.88 1.88
C ALA A 128 2.33 -3.70 0.46
N PRO A 129 3.10 -3.16 -0.52
CA PRO A 129 2.66 -3.06 -1.90
C PRO A 129 2.55 -4.44 -2.57
N ILE A 130 1.62 -4.52 -3.54
CA ILE A 130 1.48 -5.67 -4.44
C ILE A 130 2.17 -5.38 -5.76
N LEU A 131 2.96 -6.34 -6.24
CA LEU A 131 3.62 -6.28 -7.54
C LEU A 131 3.10 -7.38 -8.47
N PRO A 132 2.96 -7.11 -9.78
CA PRO A 132 2.59 -8.12 -10.75
C PRO A 132 3.75 -9.09 -11.01
N THR A 133 3.43 -10.35 -11.29
CA THR A 133 4.43 -11.36 -11.66
C THR A 133 4.25 -11.83 -13.11
N LYS A 134 5.27 -12.49 -13.66
CA LYS A 134 5.23 -13.07 -15.02
C LYS A 134 4.16 -14.14 -15.20
N THR A 135 3.64 -14.72 -14.11
CA THR A 135 2.57 -15.72 -14.14
C THR A 135 1.17 -15.12 -14.21
N GLY A 136 1.03 -13.80 -14.17
CA GLY A 136 -0.25 -13.10 -14.09
C GLY A 136 -0.86 -13.07 -12.68
N LYS A 137 -0.23 -13.73 -11.70
CA LYS A 137 -0.55 -13.59 -10.27
C LYS A 137 0.20 -12.40 -9.69
N ASN A 138 -0.12 -12.04 -8.47
CA ASN A 138 0.55 -10.98 -7.74
C ASN A 138 1.49 -11.54 -6.66
N VAL A 139 2.51 -10.75 -6.29
CA VAL A 139 3.37 -10.98 -5.14
C VAL A 139 3.27 -9.79 -4.19
N LEU A 140 3.16 -10.05 -2.90
CA LEU A 140 3.20 -9.04 -1.85
C LEU A 140 4.65 -8.83 -1.43
N LEU A 141 5.15 -7.61 -1.49
CA LEU A 141 6.46 -7.24 -0.93
C LEU A 141 6.23 -6.54 0.41
N ILE A 142 6.87 -7.02 1.49
CA ILE A 142 6.68 -6.52 2.85
C ILE A 142 7.96 -6.63 3.67
N ASP A 143 8.54 -5.57 4.22
CA ASP A 143 8.17 -4.17 4.31
C ASP A 143 8.82 -3.35 3.17
N CYS A 144 8.20 -2.23 2.81
CA CYS A 144 8.69 -1.34 1.76
C CYS A 144 8.84 0.11 2.25
N GLY A 145 9.61 0.33 3.32
CA GLY A 145 9.96 1.68 3.74
C GLY A 145 9.29 2.18 5.02
N ALA A 146 8.55 1.35 5.75
CA ALA A 146 8.05 1.73 7.07
C ALA A 146 9.12 1.56 8.17
N ASN A 147 9.99 0.57 8.06
CA ASN A 147 11.01 0.26 9.08
C ASN A 147 12.38 0.11 8.43
N MET A 148 13.22 1.15 8.50
CA MET A 148 14.57 1.13 7.91
C MET A 148 15.46 0.09 8.59
N ASP A 149 15.43 0.07 9.94
CA ASP A 149 16.12 -0.92 10.76
C ASP A 149 15.09 -1.84 11.41
N SER A 150 15.15 -3.11 11.10
CA SER A 150 14.22 -4.12 11.60
C SER A 150 14.92 -5.09 12.53
N LYS A 151 14.19 -5.53 13.57
CA LYS A 151 14.61 -6.66 14.42
C LYS A 151 14.06 -7.95 13.81
N PRO A 152 14.66 -9.12 14.10
CA PRO A 152 14.19 -10.41 13.57
C PRO A 152 12.68 -10.65 13.77
N ILE A 153 12.16 -10.37 14.95
CA ILE A 153 10.72 -10.50 15.24
C ILE A 153 9.83 -9.62 14.36
N ASN A 154 10.34 -8.49 13.85
CA ASN A 154 9.56 -7.66 12.94
C ASN A 154 9.28 -8.39 11.63
N LEU A 155 10.31 -9.05 11.06
CA LEU A 155 10.17 -9.77 9.80
C LEU A 155 9.26 -11.01 9.97
N VAL A 156 9.28 -11.66 11.12
CA VAL A 156 8.35 -12.75 11.44
C VAL A 156 6.91 -12.22 11.45
N HIS A 157 6.64 -11.10 12.12
CA HIS A 157 5.32 -10.48 12.08
C HIS A 157 4.94 -10.02 10.67
N PHE A 158 5.89 -9.53 9.86
CA PHE A 158 5.61 -9.18 8.45
C PHE A 158 5.19 -10.40 7.65
N ALA A 159 5.85 -11.55 7.84
CA ALA A 159 5.46 -12.81 7.20
C ALA A 159 4.03 -13.24 7.58
N GLN A 160 3.69 -13.17 8.86
CA GLN A 160 2.35 -13.52 9.36
C GLN A 160 1.28 -12.57 8.83
N MET A 161 1.51 -11.24 8.92
CA MET A 161 0.60 -10.22 8.39
C MET A 161 0.42 -10.35 6.87
N GLY A 162 1.51 -10.57 6.13
CA GLY A 162 1.48 -10.81 4.69
C GLY A 162 0.71 -12.08 4.34
N SER A 163 0.89 -13.16 5.12
CA SER A 163 0.16 -14.41 4.92
C SER A 163 -1.35 -14.23 5.08
N GLU A 164 -1.81 -13.54 6.13
CA GLU A 164 -3.23 -13.26 6.32
C GLU A 164 -3.80 -12.33 5.24
N TYR A 165 -3.00 -11.34 4.80
CA TYR A 165 -3.39 -10.47 3.69
C TYR A 165 -3.60 -11.28 2.39
N MET A 166 -2.65 -12.13 2.02
CA MET A 166 -2.74 -12.93 0.79
C MET A 166 -3.84 -13.99 0.88
N LYS A 167 -4.08 -14.61 2.06
CA LYS A 167 -5.25 -15.49 2.28
C LYS A 167 -6.56 -14.75 2.05
N ALA A 168 -6.70 -13.53 2.56
CA ALA A 168 -7.87 -12.69 2.31
C ALA A 168 -8.02 -12.32 0.82
N MET A 169 -6.92 -12.29 0.06
CA MET A 169 -6.94 -12.08 -1.41
C MET A 169 -7.22 -13.37 -2.20
N GLY A 170 -7.47 -14.50 -1.55
CA GLY A 170 -7.85 -15.78 -2.19
C GLY A 170 -6.69 -16.74 -2.45
N TYR A 171 -5.56 -16.59 -1.76
CA TYR A 171 -4.46 -17.54 -1.77
C TYR A 171 -4.58 -18.48 -0.58
N ASP A 172 -4.94 -19.76 -0.78
CA ASP A 172 -5.21 -20.68 0.32
C ASP A 172 -4.01 -20.92 1.24
N ASN A 173 -2.82 -21.13 0.67
CA ASN A 173 -1.56 -21.37 1.38
C ASN A 173 -0.42 -20.57 0.76
N PRO A 174 -0.37 -19.22 0.98
CA PRO A 174 0.56 -18.35 0.29
C PRO A 174 2.02 -18.67 0.66
N ARG A 175 2.86 -18.79 -0.37
CA ARG A 175 4.28 -19.10 -0.25
C ARG A 175 5.05 -17.88 0.18
N VAL A 176 5.74 -17.98 1.31
CA VAL A 176 6.52 -16.90 1.92
C VAL A 176 8.01 -17.13 1.64
N ALA A 177 8.68 -16.18 1.02
CA ALA A 177 10.12 -16.16 0.83
C ALA A 177 10.76 -15.02 1.62
N LEU A 178 12.02 -15.20 2.05
CA LEU A 178 12.84 -14.15 2.66
C LEU A 178 13.74 -13.55 1.57
N LEU A 179 13.67 -12.23 1.36
CA LEU A 179 14.58 -11.53 0.44
C LEU A 179 16.02 -11.66 0.91
N ASN A 180 16.90 -12.14 0.03
CA ASN A 180 18.29 -12.37 0.38
C ASN A 180 19.22 -12.21 -0.86
N VAL A 181 20.52 -12.26 -0.65
CA VAL A 181 21.57 -12.15 -1.67
C VAL A 181 21.88 -13.49 -2.37
N GLY A 182 21.31 -14.60 -1.90
CA GLY A 182 21.43 -15.95 -2.45
C GLY A 182 20.38 -16.87 -1.84
N VAL A 183 20.16 -18.03 -2.46
CA VAL A 183 19.09 -18.97 -2.08
C VAL A 183 19.46 -19.91 -0.93
N GLU A 184 20.77 -20.10 -0.67
CA GLU A 184 21.26 -21.02 0.35
C GLU A 184 20.97 -20.48 1.76
N GLU A 185 20.71 -21.38 2.72
CA GLU A 185 20.35 -21.03 4.11
C GLU A 185 21.36 -20.12 4.82
N GLY A 186 22.66 -20.34 4.56
CA GLY A 186 23.76 -19.59 5.20
C GLY A 186 24.03 -18.20 4.61
N LYS A 187 23.31 -17.80 3.55
CA LYS A 187 23.50 -16.49 2.90
C LYS A 187 22.88 -15.36 3.68
N GLY A 188 23.38 -14.15 3.40
CA GLY A 188 22.87 -12.90 3.95
C GLY A 188 23.63 -12.37 5.15
N ASN A 189 23.08 -11.34 5.76
CA ASN A 189 23.58 -10.72 6.97
C ASN A 189 23.03 -11.41 8.25
N ASP A 190 23.44 -10.96 9.42
CA ASP A 190 23.02 -11.58 10.69
C ASP A 190 21.51 -11.55 10.86
N LEU A 191 20.84 -10.45 10.50
CA LEU A 191 19.39 -10.34 10.54
C LEU A 191 18.71 -11.45 9.72
N THR A 192 19.10 -11.62 8.46
CA THR A 192 18.44 -12.58 7.57
C THR A 192 18.73 -14.04 7.95
N LYS A 193 19.92 -14.33 8.51
CA LYS A 193 20.24 -15.67 9.03
C LYS A 193 19.39 -16.04 10.26
N GLU A 194 19.20 -15.11 11.18
CA GLU A 194 18.36 -15.31 12.35
C GLU A 194 16.89 -15.48 11.93
N VAL A 195 16.39 -14.56 11.10
CA VAL A 195 15.01 -14.59 10.59
C VAL A 195 14.70 -15.88 9.82
N PHE A 196 15.67 -16.41 9.06
CA PHE A 196 15.48 -17.64 8.31
C PHE A 196 15.04 -18.81 9.21
N ASN A 197 15.70 -18.97 10.35
CA ASN A 197 15.37 -20.02 11.32
C ASN A 197 14.00 -19.77 11.97
N MET A 198 13.72 -18.53 12.37
CA MET A 198 12.45 -18.16 12.98
C MET A 198 11.25 -18.38 12.02
N LEU A 199 11.43 -18.09 10.71
CA LEU A 199 10.37 -18.29 9.71
C LEU A 199 10.01 -19.77 9.49
N LYS A 200 10.94 -20.70 9.68
CA LYS A 200 10.67 -22.15 9.64
C LYS A 200 9.68 -22.59 10.73
N GLU A 201 9.64 -21.87 11.85
CA GLU A 201 8.87 -22.25 13.05
C GLU A 201 7.61 -21.38 13.27
N CYS A 202 7.45 -20.27 12.52
CA CYS A 202 6.38 -19.30 12.80
C CYS A 202 5.00 -19.63 12.20
N GLY A 203 4.84 -20.82 11.61
CA GLY A 203 3.56 -21.32 11.12
C GLY A 203 3.09 -20.76 9.78
N VAL A 204 3.95 -20.05 9.03
CA VAL A 204 3.70 -19.66 7.65
C VAL A 204 4.26 -20.69 6.66
N ASN A 205 3.78 -20.71 5.43
CA ASN A 205 4.33 -21.58 4.37
C ASN A 205 5.65 -21.00 3.84
N PHE A 206 6.71 -21.10 4.66
CA PHE A 206 8.03 -20.58 4.33
C PHE A 206 8.74 -21.48 3.31
N ILE A 207 9.19 -20.90 2.20
CA ILE A 207 9.84 -21.62 1.09
C ILE A 207 11.35 -21.34 0.98
N GLY A 208 11.93 -20.59 1.92
CA GLY A 208 13.37 -20.29 1.95
C GLY A 208 13.71 -18.87 1.46
N ASN A 209 15.01 -18.67 1.16
CA ASN A 209 15.54 -17.41 0.64
C ASN A 209 15.16 -17.21 -0.84
N MET A 210 15.05 -15.94 -1.24
CA MET A 210 14.79 -15.52 -2.63
C MET A 210 15.68 -14.34 -3.00
N GLU A 211 16.33 -14.41 -4.16
CA GLU A 211 17.07 -13.27 -4.71
C GLU A 211 16.13 -12.21 -5.30
N ALA A 212 16.53 -10.95 -5.27
CA ALA A 212 15.76 -9.81 -5.77
C ALA A 212 15.31 -9.97 -7.24
N ARG A 213 16.13 -10.58 -8.10
CA ARG A 213 15.80 -10.85 -9.52
C ARG A 213 14.63 -11.82 -9.71
N GLU A 214 14.32 -12.64 -8.72
CA GLU A 214 13.26 -13.65 -8.77
C GLU A 214 11.91 -13.17 -8.22
N VAL A 215 11.84 -11.97 -7.64
CA VAL A 215 10.63 -11.46 -6.98
C VAL A 215 9.43 -11.42 -7.93
N LEU A 216 9.66 -11.05 -9.21
CA LEU A 216 8.59 -11.02 -10.21
C LEU A 216 8.41 -12.35 -10.95
N SER A 217 9.09 -13.44 -10.55
CA SER A 217 8.98 -14.76 -11.18
C SER A 217 7.63 -15.44 -10.95
N GLY A 218 6.95 -15.14 -9.84
CA GLY A 218 5.76 -15.85 -9.38
C GLY A 218 6.07 -17.14 -8.62
N ASN A 219 7.33 -17.35 -8.18
CA ASN A 219 7.75 -18.49 -7.38
C ASN A 219 7.36 -18.34 -5.90
N ALA A 220 7.19 -17.09 -5.42
CA ALA A 220 6.61 -16.76 -4.11
C ALA A 220 5.35 -15.92 -4.28
N ASP A 221 4.50 -15.92 -3.25
CA ASP A 221 3.31 -15.08 -3.16
C ASP A 221 3.54 -13.91 -2.21
N ILE A 222 4.52 -14.05 -1.29
CA ILE A 222 4.96 -13.03 -0.35
C ILE A 222 6.49 -13.03 -0.31
N VAL A 223 7.08 -11.83 -0.36
CA VAL A 223 8.52 -11.63 -0.15
C VAL A 223 8.71 -10.70 1.04
N VAL A 224 9.34 -11.24 2.10
CA VAL A 224 9.58 -10.53 3.35
C VAL A 224 10.98 -9.92 3.34
N CYS A 225 11.10 -8.68 3.78
CA CYS A 225 12.36 -7.96 3.93
C CYS A 225 12.26 -6.86 5.00
N ASP A 226 13.38 -6.25 5.36
CA ASP A 226 13.37 -4.98 6.07
C ASP A 226 12.94 -3.84 5.11
N GLY A 227 12.51 -2.70 5.70
CA GLY A 227 12.00 -1.59 4.90
C GLY A 227 13.06 -0.91 4.04
N PHE A 228 14.35 -1.01 4.38
CA PHE A 228 15.43 -0.45 3.56
C PHE A 228 15.61 -1.26 2.28
N ALA A 229 15.82 -2.57 2.39
CA ALA A 229 15.98 -3.45 1.24
C ALA A 229 14.71 -3.48 0.37
N GLY A 230 13.53 -3.55 0.98
CA GLY A 230 12.26 -3.55 0.27
C GLY A 230 11.98 -2.26 -0.48
N ASN A 231 12.29 -1.09 0.10
CA ASN A 231 12.11 0.20 -0.59
C ASN A 231 13.09 0.36 -1.77
N ILE A 232 14.35 -0.08 -1.62
CA ILE A 232 15.33 -0.09 -2.71
C ILE A 232 14.83 -1.00 -3.84
N LEU A 233 14.42 -2.22 -3.53
CA LEU A 233 13.89 -3.17 -4.51
C LEU A 233 12.66 -2.61 -5.24
N LEU A 234 11.71 -2.06 -4.50
CA LEU A 234 10.51 -1.45 -5.07
C LEU A 234 10.88 -0.32 -6.04
N LYS A 235 11.70 0.64 -5.61
CA LYS A 235 12.10 1.79 -6.42
C LYS A 235 12.97 1.40 -7.63
N ALA A 236 13.84 0.41 -7.49
CA ALA A 236 14.61 -0.13 -8.61
C ALA A 236 13.69 -0.81 -9.64
N THR A 237 12.70 -1.58 -9.18
CA THR A 237 11.71 -2.23 -10.05
C THR A 237 10.84 -1.19 -10.77
N GLU A 238 10.35 -0.16 -10.07
CA GLU A 238 9.61 0.96 -10.66
C GLU A 238 10.45 1.68 -11.74
N GLY A 239 11.69 2.03 -11.41
CA GLY A 239 12.61 2.69 -12.33
C GLY A 239 12.93 1.85 -13.57
N ALA A 240 13.17 0.56 -13.40
CA ALA A 240 13.40 -0.38 -14.51
C ALA A 240 12.17 -0.49 -15.43
N ALA A 241 10.97 -0.58 -14.84
CA ALA A 241 9.73 -0.63 -15.61
C ALA A 241 9.50 0.66 -16.43
N LEU A 242 9.72 1.84 -15.83
CA LEU A 242 9.61 3.12 -16.52
C LEU A 242 10.64 3.26 -17.64
N PHE A 243 11.90 2.86 -17.40
CA PHE A 243 12.95 2.84 -18.41
C PHE A 243 12.57 1.96 -19.60
N MET A 244 12.18 0.71 -19.35
CA MET A 244 11.77 -0.23 -20.39
C MET A 244 10.58 0.28 -21.22
N MET A 245 9.56 0.85 -20.55
CA MET A 245 8.42 1.45 -21.25
C MET A 245 8.83 2.66 -22.09
N GLY A 246 9.80 3.45 -21.62
CA GLY A 246 10.40 4.56 -22.38
C GLY A 246 11.08 4.08 -23.65
N GLU A 247 11.91 3.02 -23.58
CA GLU A 247 12.60 2.45 -24.73
C GLU A 247 11.62 1.81 -25.73
N VAL A 248 10.60 1.08 -25.26
CA VAL A 248 9.52 0.56 -26.12
C VAL A 248 8.81 1.71 -26.87
N LYS A 249 8.51 2.83 -26.18
CA LYS A 249 7.89 4.01 -26.80
C LYS A 249 8.80 4.67 -27.83
N LYS A 250 10.12 4.74 -27.59
CA LYS A 250 11.12 5.25 -28.55
C LYS A 250 11.18 4.33 -29.79
N ALA A 251 11.24 3.01 -29.59
CA ALA A 251 11.26 2.03 -30.67
C ALA A 251 10.02 2.14 -31.57
N ILE A 252 8.83 2.29 -30.99
CA ILE A 252 7.58 2.53 -31.75
C ILE A 252 7.65 3.80 -32.58
N LYS A 253 8.28 4.86 -32.05
CA LYS A 253 8.36 6.16 -32.73
C LYS A 253 9.50 6.27 -33.74
N SER A 254 10.40 5.29 -33.83
CA SER A 254 11.66 5.35 -34.60
C SER A 254 11.47 5.45 -36.12
N GLY A 255 10.33 5.04 -36.68
CA GLY A 255 10.09 5.10 -38.12
C GLY A 255 8.61 4.96 -38.49
N PHE A 256 8.32 5.22 -39.78
CA PHE A 256 6.96 5.12 -40.30
C PHE A 256 6.39 3.70 -40.15
N TRP A 257 7.13 2.67 -40.57
CA TRP A 257 6.71 1.28 -40.48
C TRP A 257 6.55 0.78 -39.05
N SER A 258 7.39 1.26 -38.11
CA SER A 258 7.23 0.97 -36.69
C SER A 258 5.92 1.51 -36.12
N LYS A 259 5.51 2.71 -36.53
CA LYS A 259 4.23 3.31 -36.13
C LYS A 259 3.04 2.53 -36.71
N VAL A 260 3.11 2.14 -37.99
CA VAL A 260 2.09 1.32 -38.64
C VAL A 260 1.96 -0.04 -37.96
N GLY A 261 3.08 -0.73 -37.71
CA GLY A 261 3.09 -2.00 -36.96
C GLY A 261 2.50 -1.88 -35.55
N ALA A 262 2.83 -0.80 -34.83
CA ALA A 262 2.28 -0.55 -33.51
C ALA A 262 0.75 -0.30 -33.51
N LEU A 263 0.20 0.25 -34.59
CA LEU A 263 -1.25 0.43 -34.73
C LEU A 263 -1.98 -0.92 -34.75
N PHE A 264 -1.46 -1.92 -35.45
CA PHE A 264 -2.00 -3.27 -35.46
C PHE A 264 -1.83 -3.99 -34.11
N GLN A 265 -0.80 -3.63 -33.34
CA GLN A 265 -0.52 -4.20 -32.01
C GLN A 265 -1.04 -3.35 -30.84
N LYS A 266 -1.91 -2.37 -31.08
CA LYS A 266 -2.45 -1.46 -30.05
C LYS A 266 -3.02 -2.20 -28.84
N ARG A 267 -3.68 -3.34 -29.05
CA ARG A 267 -4.21 -4.19 -27.97
C ARG A 267 -3.10 -4.77 -27.10
N ALA A 268 -2.05 -5.32 -27.70
CA ALA A 268 -0.90 -5.91 -27.01
C ALA A 268 -0.15 -4.85 -26.18
N PHE A 269 0.10 -3.67 -26.75
CA PHE A 269 0.75 -2.56 -26.03
C PHE A 269 -0.14 -2.01 -24.89
N LYS A 270 -1.46 -1.99 -25.05
CA LYS A 270 -2.39 -1.61 -23.97
C LYS A 270 -2.34 -2.62 -22.82
N GLN A 271 -2.27 -3.92 -23.14
CA GLN A 271 -2.13 -4.99 -22.15
C GLN A 271 -0.79 -4.90 -21.44
N LEU A 272 0.31 -4.75 -22.18
CA LEU A 272 1.66 -4.56 -21.58
C LEU A 272 1.68 -3.37 -20.61
N LYS A 273 1.15 -2.22 -21.04
CA LYS A 273 1.05 -1.02 -20.18
C LYS A 273 0.23 -1.31 -18.92
N LYS A 274 -0.87 -2.05 -19.03
CA LYS A 274 -1.70 -2.42 -17.88
C LYS A 274 -0.94 -3.34 -16.91
N THR A 275 -0.24 -4.36 -17.42
CA THR A 275 0.55 -5.28 -16.59
C THR A 275 1.70 -4.57 -15.87
N MET A 276 2.34 -3.58 -16.50
CA MET A 276 3.46 -2.84 -15.93
C MET A 276 3.01 -1.64 -15.07
N ASN A 277 1.72 -1.31 -15.05
CA ASN A 277 1.20 -0.19 -14.28
C ASN A 277 0.72 -0.67 -12.91
N TYR A 278 1.62 -0.70 -11.94
CA TYR A 278 1.33 -1.06 -10.54
C TYR A 278 0.29 -0.11 -9.88
N ASN A 279 0.14 1.12 -10.38
CA ASN A 279 -0.87 2.08 -9.89
C ASN A 279 -2.32 1.62 -10.15
N GLU A 280 -2.56 0.67 -11.05
CA GLU A 280 -3.89 0.12 -11.26
C GLU A 280 -4.35 -0.82 -10.12
N ALA A 281 -3.42 -1.34 -9.33
CA ALA A 281 -3.75 -2.24 -8.21
C ALA A 281 -4.36 -1.51 -7.00
N GLY A 282 -4.29 -0.20 -6.95
CA GLY A 282 -4.68 0.63 -5.80
C GLY A 282 -3.48 1.15 -5.04
N GLY A 283 -3.59 1.28 -3.71
CA GLY A 283 -2.51 1.70 -2.83
C GLY A 283 -1.77 0.54 -2.17
N ALA A 284 -0.77 0.89 -1.36
CA ALA A 284 -0.09 -0.04 -0.47
C ALA A 284 -0.71 0.05 0.94
N PRO A 285 -1.25 -1.03 1.52
CA PRO A 285 -1.76 -0.99 2.87
C PRO A 285 -0.61 -0.94 3.90
N PHE A 286 -0.85 -0.23 5.01
CA PHE A 286 -0.08 -0.40 6.23
C PHE A 286 -0.72 -1.51 7.05
N LEU A 287 -0.07 -2.67 7.10
CA LEU A 287 -0.51 -3.80 7.91
C LEU A 287 0.00 -3.68 9.35
N GLY A 288 -0.76 -4.17 10.32
CA GLY A 288 -0.38 -4.17 11.73
C GLY A 288 -0.83 -2.94 12.53
N VAL A 289 -1.70 -2.09 11.99
CA VAL A 289 -2.34 -0.95 12.67
C VAL A 289 -3.79 -1.26 13.02
N LYS A 290 -4.35 -0.57 14.03
CA LYS A 290 -5.67 -0.89 14.65
C LYS A 290 -6.88 -0.77 13.71
N LYS A 291 -6.78 -0.03 12.60
CA LYS A 291 -7.79 0.04 11.53
C LYS A 291 -7.10 0.02 10.18
N VAL A 292 -7.86 -0.21 9.12
CA VAL A 292 -7.32 -0.27 7.76
C VAL A 292 -6.75 1.08 7.33
N VAL A 293 -5.51 1.11 6.88
CA VAL A 293 -4.82 2.29 6.34
C VAL A 293 -4.24 1.94 4.98
N VAL A 294 -4.66 2.64 3.93
CA VAL A 294 -4.17 2.46 2.57
C VAL A 294 -3.49 3.73 2.09
N LYS A 295 -2.24 3.61 1.68
CA LYS A 295 -1.42 4.69 1.14
C LYS A 295 -1.36 4.58 -0.38
N SER A 296 -1.96 5.54 -1.09
CA SER A 296 -1.79 5.70 -2.54
C SER A 296 -0.46 6.36 -2.87
N HIS A 297 0.08 6.14 -4.05
CA HIS A 297 1.31 6.81 -4.50
C HIS A 297 1.08 8.33 -4.62
N GLY A 298 2.14 9.15 -4.45
CA GLY A 298 2.02 10.63 -4.51
C GLY A 298 1.48 11.13 -5.85
N ASP A 299 1.86 10.48 -6.96
CA ASP A 299 1.43 10.80 -8.33
C ASP A 299 0.11 10.14 -8.76
N SER A 300 -0.66 9.60 -7.79
CA SER A 300 -1.92 8.90 -8.05
C SER A 300 -2.94 9.79 -8.75
N LYS A 301 -3.58 9.22 -9.77
CA LYS A 301 -4.72 9.82 -10.48
C LYS A 301 -6.04 9.29 -9.91
N ALA A 302 -7.15 9.91 -10.28
CA ALA A 302 -8.50 9.62 -9.80
C ALA A 302 -8.84 8.12 -9.78
N LYS A 303 -8.52 7.39 -10.85
CA LYS A 303 -8.74 5.95 -10.92
C LYS A 303 -7.97 5.17 -9.86
N THR A 304 -6.70 5.54 -9.59
CA THR A 304 -5.88 4.91 -8.55
C THR A 304 -6.44 5.20 -7.16
N ILE A 305 -6.88 6.42 -6.91
CA ILE A 305 -7.53 6.80 -5.65
C ILE A 305 -8.84 6.01 -5.46
N CYS A 306 -9.68 5.94 -6.48
CA CYS A 306 -10.89 5.11 -6.46
C CYS A 306 -10.55 3.64 -6.11
N ASN A 307 -9.55 3.06 -6.78
CA ASN A 307 -9.09 1.69 -6.51
C ASN A 307 -8.56 1.53 -5.07
N SER A 308 -7.87 2.53 -4.53
CA SER A 308 -7.37 2.52 -3.14
C SER A 308 -8.52 2.57 -2.12
N ILE A 309 -9.58 3.34 -2.40
CA ILE A 309 -10.78 3.38 -1.56
C ILE A 309 -11.50 2.02 -1.62
N MET A 310 -11.64 1.43 -2.81
CA MET A 310 -12.24 0.11 -2.98
C MET A 310 -11.40 -1.00 -2.33
N GLN A 311 -10.06 -0.89 -2.39
CA GLN A 311 -9.15 -1.79 -1.67
C GLN A 311 -9.33 -1.67 -0.16
N ALA A 312 -9.40 -0.45 0.38
CA ALA A 312 -9.64 -0.22 1.80
C ALA A 312 -10.98 -0.82 2.25
N ALA A 313 -12.04 -0.62 1.47
CA ALA A 313 -13.35 -1.21 1.70
C ALA A 313 -13.30 -2.74 1.73
N ASN A 314 -12.63 -3.36 0.74
CA ASN A 314 -12.48 -4.82 0.68
C ASN A 314 -11.69 -5.39 1.87
N LEU A 315 -10.67 -4.67 2.35
CA LEU A 315 -9.90 -5.08 3.54
C LEU A 315 -10.74 -5.01 4.82
N VAL A 316 -11.64 -4.02 4.92
CA VAL A 316 -12.60 -3.92 6.02
C VAL A 316 -13.62 -5.08 5.95
N ASP A 317 -14.22 -5.33 4.77
CA ASP A 317 -15.19 -6.42 4.58
C ASP A 317 -14.62 -7.80 4.95
N LYS A 318 -13.31 -7.98 4.77
CA LYS A 318 -12.59 -9.24 5.06
C LYS A 318 -12.02 -9.31 6.48
N ASP A 319 -12.34 -8.34 7.33
CA ASP A 319 -11.84 -8.23 8.70
C ASP A 319 -10.32 -8.41 8.81
N MET A 320 -9.57 -7.67 7.97
CA MET A 320 -8.12 -7.79 7.91
C MET A 320 -7.44 -7.57 9.27
N VAL A 321 -7.95 -6.63 10.06
CA VAL A 321 -7.38 -6.29 11.38
C VAL A 321 -7.55 -7.45 12.36
N GLY A 322 -8.74 -8.06 12.42
CA GLY A 322 -9.02 -9.23 13.26
C GLY A 322 -8.17 -10.44 12.87
N ARG A 323 -8.08 -10.75 11.58
CA ARG A 323 -7.24 -11.85 11.06
C ARG A 323 -5.76 -11.69 11.46
N ILE A 324 -5.21 -10.48 11.31
CA ILE A 324 -3.80 -10.21 11.69
C ILE A 324 -3.63 -10.39 13.21
N LYS A 325 -4.56 -9.84 14.01
CA LYS A 325 -4.53 -9.96 15.47
C LYS A 325 -4.50 -11.43 15.91
N ASP A 326 -5.39 -12.24 15.33
CA ASP A 326 -5.49 -13.67 15.65
C ASP A 326 -4.25 -14.46 15.20
N SER A 327 -3.66 -14.10 14.07
CA SER A 327 -2.46 -14.76 13.55
C SER A 327 -1.24 -14.49 14.41
N VAL A 328 -1.02 -13.21 14.76
CA VAL A 328 0.14 -12.81 15.58
C VAL A 328 0.04 -13.33 17.01
N ALA A 329 -1.18 -13.40 17.58
CA ALA A 329 -1.40 -13.93 18.93
C ALA A 329 -1.08 -15.42 19.07
N LYS A 330 -1.10 -16.18 17.98
CA LYS A 330 -0.77 -17.62 17.98
C LYS A 330 0.72 -17.91 18.03
N TYR A 331 1.55 -16.92 17.70
CA TYR A 331 3.00 -17.05 17.73
C TYR A 331 3.51 -16.59 19.09
N THR A 332 3.77 -17.55 19.98
CA THR A 332 4.58 -17.33 21.18
C THR A 332 6.04 -17.47 20.78
N GLN A 333 6.86 -16.44 21.02
CA GLN A 333 8.32 -16.57 20.85
C GLN A 333 8.78 -17.81 21.65
N PRO A 334 9.66 -18.66 21.09
CA PRO A 334 10.43 -19.59 21.93
C PRO A 334 11.14 -18.75 23.00
N GLU A 335 11.00 -19.14 24.26
CA GLU A 335 11.75 -18.51 25.35
C GLU A 335 13.23 -18.60 25.02
N ALA A 336 13.93 -17.44 25.09
CA ALA A 336 15.35 -17.31 24.78
C ALA A 336 16.25 -17.96 25.85
#